data_5e5653f1798282b1b6c9a8e7c37c07c5
#
_entry.id   5e5653f1798282b1b6c9a8e7c37c07c5
#
_cell.length_a   1.000
_cell.length_b   1.000
_cell.length_c   1.000
_cell.angle_alpha   90.00
_cell.angle_beta   90.00
_cell.angle_gamma   90.00
#
_symmetry.space_group_name_H-M   'P 1'
#
loop_
_entity.id
_entity.type
_entity.pdbx_description
1 polymer ?
#
loop_
_entity_poly.entity_id
_entity_poly.type
_entity_poly.pdbx_seq_one_letter_code
_entity_poly.pdbx_strand_id
1 'polypeptide(L)'
;MGIDMPLSTAASRKLIHTRDIRCHGYERDDGLWDIEGQITDTKSYSFDNQERGRVGAGMPVHNMLVRLTVDDELVVQKAEAGTESAPFGVCLEISANVRRLEGVKISSGWTKAV
;
A
#
# COMPACT_ATOMS: atom_id res chain seq x y z
N MET A 1 -23.62 -14.69 14.91
CA MET A 1 -22.61 -14.03 15.73
C MET A 1 -22.86 -12.53 15.76
N GLY A 2 -23.13 -12.01 16.90
CA GLY A 2 -23.27 -10.58 17.05
C GLY A 2 -21.88 -9.94 17.14
N ILE A 3 -21.61 -9.01 16.24
CA ILE A 3 -20.45 -8.15 16.41
C ILE A 3 -20.94 -6.95 17.19
N ASP A 4 -20.40 -6.75 18.39
CA ASP A 4 -20.72 -5.57 19.15
C ASP A 4 -20.23 -4.35 18.40
N MET A 5 -21.12 -3.40 18.20
CA MET A 5 -20.76 -2.14 17.57
C MET A 5 -20.14 -1.24 18.66
N PRO A 6 -18.83 -1.05 18.68
CA PRO A 6 -18.21 -0.26 19.73
C PRO A 6 -18.52 1.23 19.63
N LEU A 7 -19.10 1.65 18.51
CA LEU A 7 -19.42 3.05 18.27
C LEU A 7 -20.92 3.28 18.32
N SER A 8 -21.31 4.47 18.73
CA SER A 8 -22.69 4.90 18.69
C SER A 8 -23.18 5.02 17.24
N THR A 9 -24.50 5.15 17.07
CA THR A 9 -25.08 5.38 15.74
C THR A 9 -24.52 6.65 15.14
N ALA A 10 -24.03 6.54 13.90
CA ALA A 10 -23.45 7.69 13.23
C ALA A 10 -24.52 8.70 12.82
N ALA A 11 -24.13 9.97 12.82
CA ALA A 11 -25.00 11.03 12.28
C ALA A 11 -25.15 10.88 10.77
N SER A 12 -26.16 11.52 10.21
CA SER A 12 -26.33 11.59 8.76
C SER A 12 -25.08 12.18 8.14
N ARG A 13 -24.51 11.46 7.19
CA ARG A 13 -23.21 11.82 6.63
C ARG A 13 -23.01 11.24 5.25
N LYS A 14 -21.96 11.66 4.59
CA LYS A 14 -21.65 11.27 3.23
C LYS A 14 -20.22 10.75 3.19
N LEU A 15 -20.04 9.54 2.67
CA LEU A 15 -18.70 8.98 2.46
C LEU A 15 -18.03 9.75 1.33
N ILE A 16 -16.83 10.28 1.56
CA ILE A 16 -16.10 11.02 0.55
C ILE A 16 -14.80 10.36 0.12
N HIS A 17 -14.20 9.54 0.98
CA HIS A 17 -12.92 8.92 0.68
C HIS A 17 -12.78 7.59 1.41
N THR A 18 -12.22 6.61 0.74
CA THR A 18 -11.91 5.31 1.33
C THR A 18 -10.47 4.96 1.03
N ARG A 19 -9.74 4.52 2.06
CA ARG A 19 -8.42 3.93 1.90
C ARG A 19 -8.48 2.48 2.35
N ASP A 20 -8.17 1.59 1.43
CA ASP A 20 -8.05 0.16 1.72
C ASP A 20 -6.59 -0.22 1.75
N ILE A 21 -6.17 -0.87 2.83
CA ILE A 21 -4.82 -1.38 2.98
C ILE A 21 -4.91 -2.88 3.20
N ARG A 22 -4.23 -3.64 2.35
CA ARG A 22 -4.15 -5.10 2.47
C ARG A 22 -2.71 -5.51 2.59
N CYS A 23 -2.43 -6.39 3.55
CA CYS A 23 -1.11 -6.96 3.72
C CYS A 23 -1.23 -8.47 3.74
N HIS A 24 -0.36 -9.14 2.99
CA HIS A 24 -0.28 -10.59 2.94
C HIS A 24 1.14 -11.04 3.17
N GLY A 25 1.31 -12.10 3.96
CA GLY A 25 2.59 -12.75 4.13
C GLY A 25 2.57 -14.10 3.45
N TYR A 26 3.63 -14.43 2.73
CA TYR A 26 3.77 -15.71 2.03
C TYR A 26 5.05 -16.40 2.46
N GLU A 27 4.95 -17.68 2.78
CA GLU A 27 6.10 -18.54 2.93
C GLU A 27 6.44 -19.12 1.56
N ARG A 28 7.66 -18.90 1.10
CA ARG A 28 8.09 -19.36 -0.21
C ARG A 28 8.70 -20.76 -0.10
N ASP A 29 8.67 -21.49 -1.21
CA ASP A 29 9.26 -22.82 -1.26
C ASP A 29 10.79 -22.81 -1.17
N ASP A 30 11.41 -21.66 -1.46
CA ASP A 30 12.86 -21.51 -1.40
C ASP A 30 13.37 -21.06 -0.03
N GLY A 31 12.51 -21.02 0.98
CA GLY A 31 12.90 -20.65 2.33
C GLY A 31 12.87 -19.15 2.63
N LEU A 32 12.50 -18.35 1.66
CA LEU A 32 12.32 -16.92 1.86
C LEU A 32 10.86 -16.61 2.15
N TRP A 33 10.58 -15.35 2.47
CA TRP A 33 9.23 -14.88 2.79
C TRP A 33 8.93 -13.65 1.96
N ASP A 34 7.74 -13.61 1.38
CA ASP A 34 7.26 -12.41 0.70
C ASP A 34 6.22 -11.73 1.59
N ILE A 35 6.37 -10.43 1.75
CA ILE A 35 5.38 -9.58 2.41
C ILE A 35 4.90 -8.59 1.38
N GLU A 36 3.61 -8.64 1.09
CA GLU A 36 3.01 -7.75 0.10
C GLU A 36 2.03 -6.81 0.77
N GLY A 37 2.11 -5.54 0.41
CA GLY A 37 1.17 -4.53 0.83
C GLY A 37 0.55 -3.86 -0.37
N GLN A 38 -0.74 -3.58 -0.27
CA GLN A 38 -1.47 -2.84 -1.29
C GLN A 38 -2.26 -1.73 -0.62
N ILE A 39 -2.15 -0.53 -1.17
CA ILE A 39 -2.92 0.62 -0.73
C ILE A 39 -3.75 1.10 -1.90
N THR A 40 -5.07 1.14 -1.71
CA THR A 40 -6.00 1.64 -2.73
C THR A 40 -6.81 2.79 -2.14
N ASP A 41 -6.73 3.95 -2.75
CA ASP A 41 -7.51 5.12 -2.38
C ASP A 41 -8.58 5.35 -3.43
N THR A 42 -9.82 5.53 -2.97
CA THR A 42 -10.94 5.86 -3.85
C THR A 42 -11.71 7.03 -3.27
N LYS A 43 -12.30 7.83 -4.15
CA LYS A 43 -13.18 8.92 -3.76
C LYS A 43 -14.59 8.67 -4.27
N SER A 44 -15.58 9.07 -3.50
CA SER A 44 -16.98 8.88 -3.86
C SER A 44 -17.50 9.92 -4.83
N TYR A 45 -16.68 10.90 -5.22
CA TYR A 45 -17.06 11.95 -6.14
C TYR A 45 -16.06 12.06 -7.28
N SER A 46 -16.50 12.59 -8.41
CA SER A 46 -15.62 12.80 -9.57
C SER A 46 -14.78 14.06 -9.37
N PHE A 47 -13.57 14.05 -9.92
CA PHE A 47 -12.69 15.20 -9.90
C PHE A 47 -11.78 15.14 -11.11
N ASP A 48 -11.17 16.29 -11.45
CA ASP A 48 -10.26 16.39 -12.58
C ASP A 48 -8.82 16.10 -12.13
N ASN A 49 -8.06 15.47 -13.02
CA ASN A 49 -6.66 15.18 -12.80
C ASN A 49 -5.88 15.51 -14.07
N GLN A 50 -4.74 16.15 -13.93
CA GLN A 50 -3.96 16.63 -15.08
C GLN A 50 -3.48 15.51 -16.01
N GLU A 51 -3.14 14.36 -15.46
CA GLU A 51 -2.61 13.25 -16.26
C GLU A 51 -3.69 12.28 -16.72
N ARG A 52 -4.73 12.10 -15.93
CA ARG A 52 -5.80 11.11 -16.18
C ARG A 52 -7.05 11.74 -16.73
N GLY A 53 -7.14 13.05 -16.78
CA GLY A 53 -8.38 13.76 -17.10
C GLY A 53 -9.34 13.66 -15.93
N ARG A 54 -10.63 13.50 -16.21
CA ARG A 54 -11.64 13.40 -15.17
C ARG A 54 -11.61 12.02 -14.53
N VAL A 55 -11.42 11.99 -13.21
CA VAL A 55 -11.47 10.75 -12.43
C VAL A 55 -12.87 10.57 -11.90
N GLY A 56 -13.52 9.49 -12.31
CA GLY A 56 -14.91 9.19 -11.91
C GLY A 56 -15.00 8.75 -10.46
N ALA A 57 -16.19 8.92 -9.88
CA ALA A 57 -16.48 8.44 -8.54
C ALA A 57 -16.25 6.92 -8.46
N GLY A 58 -15.62 6.47 -7.40
CA GLY A 58 -15.30 5.05 -7.19
C GLY A 58 -14.07 4.56 -7.94
N MET A 59 -13.49 5.35 -8.83
CA MET A 59 -12.25 4.97 -9.49
C MET A 59 -11.07 5.17 -8.54
N PRO A 60 -10.07 4.25 -8.56
CA PRO A 60 -8.91 4.42 -7.70
C PRO A 60 -8.12 5.67 -8.04
N VAL A 61 -7.80 6.47 -7.03
CA VAL A 61 -6.90 7.61 -7.14
C VAL A 61 -5.46 7.13 -7.04
N HIS A 62 -5.20 6.25 -6.07
CA HIS A 62 -3.93 5.59 -5.88
C HIS A 62 -4.17 4.08 -5.78
N ASN A 63 -3.29 3.30 -6.39
CA ASN A 63 -3.28 1.86 -6.24
C ASN A 63 -1.82 1.42 -6.24
N MET A 64 -1.24 1.39 -5.05
CA MET A 64 0.18 1.12 -4.86
C MET A 64 0.38 -0.29 -4.33
N LEU A 65 1.39 -0.96 -4.87
CA LEU A 65 1.78 -2.31 -4.48
C LEU A 65 3.24 -2.31 -4.05
N VAL A 66 3.53 -2.99 -2.95
CA VAL A 66 4.90 -3.17 -2.47
C VAL A 66 5.10 -4.64 -2.15
N ARG A 67 6.25 -5.19 -2.52
CA ARG A 67 6.66 -6.54 -2.12
C ARG A 67 8.05 -6.48 -1.53
N LEU A 68 8.18 -7.02 -0.33
CA LEU A 68 9.47 -7.24 0.31
C LEU A 68 9.72 -8.73 0.40
N THR A 69 10.89 -9.17 -0.04
CA THR A 69 11.33 -10.56 0.15
C THR A 69 12.39 -10.56 1.24
N VAL A 70 12.17 -11.33 2.29
CA VAL A 70 13.05 -11.36 3.45
C VAL A 70 13.50 -12.79 3.74
N ASP A 71 14.65 -12.93 4.40
CA ASP A 71 15.13 -14.22 4.88
C ASP A 71 14.67 -14.47 6.33
N ASP A 72 15.12 -15.58 6.91
CA ASP A 72 14.74 -15.95 8.28
C ASP A 72 15.26 -14.97 9.32
N GLU A 73 16.26 -14.17 9.00
CA GLU A 73 16.81 -13.16 9.88
C GLU A 73 16.19 -11.78 9.65
N LEU A 74 15.16 -11.72 8.81
CA LEU A 74 14.45 -10.49 8.45
C LEU A 74 15.32 -9.48 7.71
N VAL A 75 16.33 -9.96 6.99
CA VAL A 75 17.10 -9.12 6.08
C VAL A 75 16.37 -9.06 4.75
N VAL A 76 16.14 -7.86 4.26
CA VAL A 76 15.44 -7.66 2.98
C VAL A 76 16.35 -8.07 1.83
N GLN A 77 15.94 -9.11 1.11
CA GLN A 77 16.68 -9.61 -0.03
C GLN A 77 16.30 -8.89 -1.32
N LYS A 78 15.03 -8.52 -1.42
CA LYS A 78 14.52 -7.81 -2.59
C LYS A 78 13.35 -6.92 -2.16
N ALA A 79 13.26 -5.75 -2.78
CA ALA A 79 12.17 -4.82 -2.54
C ALA A 79 11.68 -4.28 -3.88
N GLU A 80 10.39 -4.34 -4.09
CA GLU A 80 9.74 -3.89 -5.32
C GLU A 80 8.53 -3.05 -4.98
N ALA A 81 8.25 -2.05 -5.80
CA ALA A 81 7.04 -1.26 -5.70
C ALA A 81 6.52 -0.94 -7.09
N GLY A 82 5.20 -0.85 -7.19
CA GLY A 82 4.54 -0.47 -8.43
C GLY A 82 3.27 0.26 -8.16
N THR A 83 2.73 0.92 -9.14
CA THR A 83 1.42 1.56 -9.05
C THR A 83 0.64 1.29 -10.33
N GLU A 84 -0.68 1.11 -10.19
CA GLU A 84 -1.57 0.91 -11.33
C GLU A 84 -2.37 2.15 -11.67
N SER A 85 -2.60 3.03 -10.69
CA SER A 85 -3.53 4.15 -10.84
C SER A 85 -3.02 5.39 -10.13
N ALA A 86 -1.75 5.72 -10.27
CA ALA A 86 -1.22 6.93 -9.67
C ALA A 86 -1.79 8.16 -10.40
N PRO A 87 -2.19 9.20 -9.67
CA PRO A 87 -2.63 10.45 -10.30
C PRO A 87 -1.49 11.18 -11.00
N PHE A 88 -0.26 10.88 -10.63
CA PHE A 88 0.95 11.43 -11.24
C PHE A 88 1.86 10.26 -11.60
N GLY A 89 2.53 10.34 -12.72
CA GLY A 89 3.37 9.25 -13.22
C GLY A 89 4.71 9.11 -12.52
N VAL A 90 4.74 9.03 -11.19
CA VAL A 90 5.97 9.03 -10.40
C VAL A 90 6.37 7.65 -9.87
N CYS A 91 5.85 6.59 -10.46
CA CYS A 91 6.07 5.21 -10.01
C CYS A 91 7.55 4.82 -9.96
N LEU A 92 8.34 5.31 -10.92
CA LEU A 92 9.75 4.94 -11.03
C LEU A 92 10.58 5.42 -9.85
N GLU A 93 10.30 6.63 -9.36
CA GLU A 93 11.00 7.16 -8.19
C GLU A 93 10.67 6.37 -6.93
N ILE A 94 9.40 6.01 -6.74
CA ILE A 94 8.96 5.22 -5.60
C ILE A 94 9.64 3.86 -5.63
N SER A 95 9.67 3.20 -6.79
CA SER A 95 10.32 1.91 -6.95
C SER A 95 11.80 1.98 -6.63
N ALA A 96 12.49 3.00 -7.11
CA ALA A 96 13.92 3.20 -6.83
C ALA A 96 14.17 3.42 -5.34
N ASN A 97 13.33 4.20 -4.68
CA ASN A 97 13.45 4.46 -3.24
C ASN A 97 13.21 3.20 -2.41
N VAL A 98 12.26 2.37 -2.81
CA VAL A 98 11.96 1.12 -2.11
C VAL A 98 13.15 0.16 -2.19
N ARG A 99 13.89 0.14 -3.30
CA ARG A 99 15.06 -0.71 -3.45
C ARG A 99 16.16 -0.42 -2.45
N ARG A 100 16.17 0.77 -1.85
CA ARG A 100 17.14 1.11 -0.80
C ARG A 100 16.96 0.25 0.45
N LEU A 101 15.82 -0.41 0.59
CA LEU A 101 15.57 -1.31 1.70
C LEU A 101 16.33 -2.63 1.56
N GLU A 102 16.80 -2.95 0.36
CA GLU A 102 17.53 -4.21 0.13
C GLU A 102 18.81 -4.23 0.95
N GLY A 103 19.01 -5.33 1.68
CA GLY A 103 20.13 -5.50 2.59
C GLY A 103 19.89 -4.98 4.00
N VAL A 104 18.77 -4.30 4.25
CA VAL A 104 18.46 -3.77 5.58
C VAL A 104 17.75 -4.84 6.39
N LYS A 105 18.12 -4.97 7.66
CA LYS A 105 17.46 -5.89 8.58
C LYS A 105 16.28 -5.19 9.26
N ILE A 106 15.13 -5.83 9.24
CA ILE A 106 13.94 -5.33 9.94
C ILE A 106 14.08 -5.69 11.42
N SER A 107 14.37 -4.68 12.25
CA SER A 107 14.59 -4.88 13.67
C SER A 107 14.29 -3.58 14.40
N SER A 108 14.50 -3.62 15.72
CA SER A 108 14.39 -2.41 16.54
C SER A 108 15.34 -1.34 15.98
N GLY A 109 14.85 -0.13 15.79
CA GLY A 109 15.61 0.95 15.17
C GLY A 109 15.51 1.00 13.65
N TRP A 110 14.63 0.21 13.07
CA TRP A 110 14.39 0.14 11.62
C TRP A 110 14.22 1.51 10.97
N THR A 111 13.45 2.41 11.58
CA THR A 111 13.21 3.74 11.01
C THR A 111 14.48 4.58 10.90
N LYS A 112 15.48 4.31 11.73
CA LYS A 112 16.77 5.00 11.65
C LYS A 112 17.67 4.41 10.56
N ALA A 113 17.47 3.14 10.22
CA ALA A 113 18.25 2.43 9.22
C ALA A 113 17.83 2.78 7.79
N VAL A 114 16.61 3.22 7.63
CA VAL A 114 16.04 3.59 6.34
C VAL A 114 15.85 5.10 6.24
#